data_9a59ce6c42ef09b1d4219944273f49bd
#
_entry.id   9a59ce6c42ef09b1d4219944273f49bd
#
_cell.length_a   1.000
_cell.length_b   1.000
_cell.length_c   1.000
_cell.angle_alpha   90.00
_cell.angle_beta   90.00
_cell.angle_gamma   90.00
#
_symmetry.space_group_name_H-M   'P 1'
#
loop_
_entity.id
_entity.type
_entity.pdbx_description
1 polymer ?
#
loop_
_entity_poly.entity_id
_entity_poly.type
_entity_poly.pdbx_seq_one_letter_code
_entity_poly.pdbx_strand_id
1 'polypeptide(L)'
;MRTASIADKVVVITGASSGLGESTARLLAANGAKVVLGARRKDRIDAVVKEITAKGGSALGFKTDVTKRVEVEALVKGATEKHGRIDVIVNNSGIMPIAPMAALKVDEWDRMIDVNIKGLLYGVAAVLPVMQKQKQGHIINIASVAGFKVFAPGGVVYSATKFAVRALTEGLRMEVKADNIRCTIISPGAVATELTESSSEEAIRKNLREFYKIAIPPDSIARAIAYAIEQPAEVEIDEVVIRPTALEY
;
A
#
# COMPACT_ATOMS: atom_id res chain seq x y z
N MET A 1 1.90 28.82 -4.81
CA MET A 1 2.71 27.59 -4.70
C MET A 1 2.23 26.60 -5.76
N ARG A 2 3.12 26.05 -6.58
CA ARG A 2 2.73 25.05 -7.57
C ARG A 2 2.72 23.69 -6.87
N THR A 3 1.55 23.12 -6.61
CA THR A 3 1.43 21.68 -6.31
C THR A 3 1.74 20.90 -7.58
N ALA A 4 2.48 19.80 -7.47
CA ALA A 4 2.69 18.92 -8.61
C ALA A 4 1.37 18.23 -8.97
N SER A 5 1.00 18.24 -10.24
CA SER A 5 -0.23 17.57 -10.69
C SER A 5 -0.13 16.06 -10.54
N ILE A 6 -1.21 15.41 -10.10
CA ILE A 6 -1.38 13.96 -10.18
C ILE A 6 -1.67 13.52 -11.64
N ALA A 7 -2.25 14.42 -12.42
CA ALA A 7 -2.61 14.14 -13.80
C ALA A 7 -1.41 13.60 -14.61
N ASP A 8 -1.69 12.58 -15.42
CA ASP A 8 -0.75 11.85 -16.28
C ASP A 8 0.32 11.00 -15.54
N LYS A 9 0.41 11.04 -14.20
CA LYS A 9 1.33 10.16 -13.47
C LYS A 9 0.92 8.70 -13.62
N VAL A 10 1.89 7.85 -13.88
CA VAL A 10 1.71 6.39 -13.89
C VAL A 10 1.91 5.85 -12.49
N VAL A 11 0.84 5.30 -11.90
CA VAL A 11 0.81 4.85 -10.52
C VAL A 11 0.51 3.35 -10.45
N VAL A 12 1.47 2.57 -9.98
CA VAL A 12 1.30 1.14 -9.71
C VAL A 12 0.79 0.96 -8.27
N ILE A 13 -0.27 0.16 -8.08
CA ILE A 13 -0.87 -0.06 -6.75
C ILE A 13 -1.03 -1.55 -6.51
N THR A 14 -0.38 -2.09 -5.47
CA THR A 14 -0.57 -3.47 -5.03
C THR A 14 -1.73 -3.58 -4.03
N GLY A 15 -2.41 -4.74 -4.00
CA GLY A 15 -3.57 -4.93 -3.12
C GLY A 15 -4.78 -4.07 -3.48
N ALA A 16 -4.94 -3.74 -4.77
CA ALA A 16 -5.93 -2.78 -5.25
C ALA A 16 -7.36 -3.35 -5.43
N SER A 17 -7.64 -4.58 -4.98
CA SER A 17 -8.96 -5.22 -5.15
C SER A 17 -9.97 -4.88 -4.06
N SER A 18 -9.59 -4.15 -3.02
CA SER A 18 -10.48 -3.70 -1.93
C SER A 18 -9.81 -2.64 -1.05
N GLY A 19 -10.58 -2.04 -0.15
CA GLY A 19 -10.09 -1.19 0.94
C GLY A 19 -9.24 -0.01 0.48
N LEU A 20 -8.05 0.16 1.09
CA LEU A 20 -7.17 1.29 0.83
C LEU A 20 -6.71 1.36 -0.63
N GLY A 21 -6.29 0.22 -1.19
CA GLY A 21 -5.76 0.17 -2.55
C GLY A 21 -6.83 0.51 -3.60
N GLU A 22 -8.03 0.00 -3.45
CA GLU A 22 -9.17 0.31 -4.32
C GLU A 22 -9.55 1.79 -4.23
N SER A 23 -9.69 2.32 -3.00
CA SER A 23 -10.03 3.72 -2.77
C SER A 23 -8.96 4.66 -3.36
N THR A 24 -7.68 4.32 -3.16
CA THR A 24 -6.55 5.05 -3.75
C THR A 24 -6.60 5.04 -5.28
N ALA A 25 -6.86 3.88 -5.88
CA ALA A 25 -6.96 3.76 -7.34
C ALA A 25 -8.05 4.66 -7.92
N ARG A 26 -9.25 4.66 -7.30
CA ARG A 26 -10.38 5.50 -7.72
C ARG A 26 -10.07 6.98 -7.60
N LEU A 27 -9.52 7.41 -6.47
CA LEU A 27 -9.19 8.82 -6.22
C LEU A 27 -8.11 9.31 -7.19
N LEU A 28 -7.03 8.57 -7.36
CA LEU A 28 -5.93 8.99 -8.23
C LEU A 28 -6.36 9.00 -9.70
N ALA A 29 -7.14 8.01 -10.15
CA ALA A 29 -7.68 7.99 -11.50
C ALA A 29 -8.66 9.16 -11.75
N ALA A 30 -9.49 9.52 -10.78
CA ALA A 30 -10.38 10.69 -10.87
C ALA A 30 -9.59 12.01 -10.98
N ASN A 31 -8.37 12.06 -10.43
CA ASN A 31 -7.43 13.18 -10.55
C ASN A 31 -6.52 13.07 -11.79
N GLY A 32 -6.83 12.18 -12.74
CA GLY A 32 -6.15 12.06 -14.03
C GLY A 32 -4.91 11.18 -14.05
N ALA A 33 -4.62 10.42 -12.99
CA ALA A 33 -3.54 9.43 -13.01
C ALA A 33 -3.88 8.23 -13.90
N LYS A 34 -2.82 7.61 -14.45
CA LYS A 34 -2.88 6.32 -15.14
C LYS A 34 -2.54 5.23 -14.12
N VAL A 35 -3.58 4.55 -13.61
CA VAL A 35 -3.40 3.59 -12.52
C VAL A 35 -3.21 2.17 -13.06
N VAL A 36 -2.24 1.44 -12.49
CA VAL A 36 -1.97 0.03 -12.82
C VAL A 36 -2.13 -0.80 -11.55
N LEU A 37 -3.14 -1.67 -11.55
CA LEU A 37 -3.68 -2.31 -10.37
C LEU A 37 -3.26 -3.78 -10.30
N GLY A 38 -2.63 -4.18 -9.20
CA GLY A 38 -2.26 -5.56 -8.94
C GLY A 38 -2.96 -6.13 -7.72
N ALA A 39 -3.62 -7.29 -7.85
CA ALA A 39 -4.14 -8.07 -6.73
C ALA A 39 -4.48 -9.51 -7.15
N ARG A 40 -4.66 -10.41 -6.17
CA ARG A 40 -4.99 -11.83 -6.40
C ARG A 40 -6.40 -12.02 -7.00
N ARG A 41 -7.38 -11.22 -6.59
CA ARG A 41 -8.79 -11.29 -7.02
C ARG A 41 -8.96 -10.55 -8.34
N LYS A 42 -8.73 -11.26 -9.45
CA LYS A 42 -8.74 -10.67 -10.80
C LYS A 42 -10.13 -10.11 -11.17
N ASP A 43 -11.20 -10.79 -10.80
CA ASP A 43 -12.58 -10.36 -10.98
C ASP A 43 -12.86 -8.98 -10.36
N ARG A 44 -12.40 -8.76 -9.13
CA ARG A 44 -12.54 -7.47 -8.45
C ARG A 44 -11.69 -6.37 -9.09
N ILE A 45 -10.46 -6.70 -9.50
CA ILE A 45 -9.60 -5.76 -10.24
C ILE A 45 -10.27 -5.34 -11.53
N ASP A 46 -10.84 -6.28 -12.30
CA ASP A 46 -11.52 -5.99 -13.55
C ASP A 46 -12.75 -5.10 -13.34
N ALA A 47 -13.50 -5.30 -12.26
CA ALA A 47 -14.61 -4.43 -11.89
C ALA A 47 -14.14 -3.00 -11.60
N VAL A 48 -13.05 -2.82 -10.83
CA VAL A 48 -12.46 -1.49 -10.55
C VAL A 48 -11.97 -0.83 -11.84
N VAL A 49 -11.26 -1.56 -12.70
CA VAL A 49 -10.78 -1.06 -14.00
C VAL A 49 -11.97 -0.59 -14.86
N LYS A 50 -13.00 -1.43 -14.98
CA LYS A 50 -14.21 -1.12 -15.76
C LYS A 50 -14.89 0.16 -15.26
N GLU A 51 -15.01 0.32 -13.94
CA GLU A 51 -15.63 1.52 -13.38
C GLU A 51 -14.80 2.79 -13.63
N ILE A 52 -13.47 2.71 -13.43
CA ILE A 52 -12.58 3.85 -13.68
C ILE A 52 -12.64 4.26 -15.15
N THR A 53 -12.57 3.29 -16.07
CA THR A 53 -12.62 3.56 -17.52
C THR A 53 -13.97 4.07 -17.99
N ALA A 54 -15.07 3.59 -17.41
CA ALA A 54 -16.41 4.10 -17.71
C ALA A 54 -16.60 5.59 -17.30
N LYS A 55 -15.81 6.05 -16.33
CA LYS A 55 -15.75 7.46 -15.89
C LYS A 55 -14.71 8.29 -16.65
N GLY A 56 -14.11 7.76 -17.71
CA GLY A 56 -13.09 8.42 -18.52
C GLY A 56 -11.68 8.39 -17.97
N GLY A 57 -11.43 7.67 -16.87
CA GLY A 57 -10.10 7.47 -16.29
C GLY A 57 -9.29 6.40 -17.02
N SER A 58 -7.99 6.32 -16.73
CA SER A 58 -7.06 5.32 -17.27
C SER A 58 -6.68 4.29 -16.23
N ALA A 59 -7.03 3.02 -16.44
CA ALA A 59 -6.71 1.93 -15.52
C ALA A 59 -6.34 0.64 -16.28
N LEU A 60 -5.38 -0.12 -15.72
CA LEU A 60 -5.02 -1.48 -16.14
C LEU A 60 -5.07 -2.41 -14.94
N GLY A 61 -5.39 -3.68 -15.15
CA GLY A 61 -5.50 -4.67 -14.08
C GLY A 61 -4.71 -5.95 -14.35
N PHE A 62 -3.93 -6.37 -13.34
CA PHE A 62 -3.13 -7.59 -13.38
C PHE A 62 -3.48 -8.49 -12.20
N LYS A 63 -3.61 -9.81 -12.45
CA LYS A 63 -3.60 -10.77 -11.36
C LYS A 63 -2.19 -10.78 -10.77
N THR A 64 -2.06 -10.47 -9.49
CA THR A 64 -0.75 -10.34 -8.84
C THR A 64 -0.81 -10.83 -7.40
N ASP A 65 -0.07 -11.87 -7.11
CA ASP A 65 0.25 -12.30 -5.75
C ASP A 65 1.62 -11.73 -5.39
N VAL A 66 1.65 -10.79 -4.44
CA VAL A 66 2.90 -10.11 -4.05
C VAL A 66 3.92 -11.05 -3.38
N THR A 67 3.53 -12.24 -2.96
CA THR A 67 4.46 -13.25 -2.45
C THR A 67 5.27 -13.92 -3.57
N LYS A 68 4.87 -13.70 -4.83
CA LYS A 68 5.52 -14.24 -6.02
C LYS A 68 6.23 -13.13 -6.78
N ARG A 69 7.54 -13.06 -6.64
CA ARG A 69 8.37 -12.02 -7.29
C ARG A 69 8.06 -11.85 -8.76
N VAL A 70 7.95 -12.94 -9.51
CA VAL A 70 7.68 -12.91 -10.96
C VAL A 70 6.34 -12.26 -11.33
N GLU A 71 5.31 -12.36 -10.47
CA GLU A 71 4.03 -11.71 -10.70
C GLU A 71 4.10 -10.20 -10.44
N VAL A 72 4.92 -9.76 -9.47
CA VAL A 72 5.18 -8.34 -9.22
C VAL A 72 6.02 -7.73 -10.36
N GLU A 73 7.04 -8.44 -10.83
CA GLU A 73 7.82 -8.05 -12.01
C GLU A 73 6.93 -7.90 -13.26
N ALA A 74 5.99 -8.82 -13.48
CA ALA A 74 5.05 -8.75 -14.58
C ALA A 74 4.09 -7.55 -14.49
N LEU A 75 3.62 -7.19 -13.28
CA LEU A 75 2.81 -6.00 -13.04
C LEU A 75 3.57 -4.73 -13.43
N VAL A 76 4.81 -4.58 -12.97
CA VAL A 76 5.67 -3.42 -13.24
C VAL A 76 6.06 -3.37 -14.72
N LYS A 77 6.40 -4.50 -15.33
CA LYS A 77 6.68 -4.61 -16.76
C LYS A 77 5.48 -4.16 -17.59
N GLY A 78 4.27 -4.64 -17.28
CA GLY A 78 3.06 -4.25 -17.99
C GLY A 78 2.77 -2.74 -17.88
N ALA A 79 3.03 -2.13 -16.72
CA ALA A 79 2.95 -0.67 -16.55
C ALA A 79 3.94 0.07 -17.46
N THR A 80 5.20 -0.40 -17.49
CA THR A 80 6.27 0.21 -18.28
C THR A 80 6.04 0.06 -19.78
N GLU A 81 5.62 -1.13 -20.23
CA GLU A 81 5.31 -1.40 -21.65
C GLU A 81 4.15 -0.53 -22.16
N LYS A 82 3.13 -0.32 -21.31
CA LYS A 82 1.95 0.48 -21.70
C LYS A 82 2.20 1.98 -21.67
N HIS A 83 2.97 2.46 -20.70
CA HIS A 83 3.06 3.91 -20.42
C HIS A 83 4.48 4.48 -20.55
N GLY A 84 5.49 3.65 -20.76
CA GLY A 84 6.90 4.06 -20.94
C GLY A 84 7.60 4.51 -19.66
N ARG A 85 6.87 4.64 -18.54
CA ARG A 85 7.39 5.14 -17.26
C ARG A 85 6.59 4.63 -16.06
N ILE A 86 7.16 4.80 -14.87
CA ILE A 86 6.44 4.64 -13.59
C ILE A 86 6.83 5.81 -12.70
N ASP A 87 5.85 6.61 -12.29
CA ASP A 87 6.06 7.76 -11.42
C ASP A 87 5.94 7.42 -9.94
N VAL A 88 5.00 6.51 -9.62
CA VAL A 88 4.69 6.13 -8.24
C VAL A 88 4.43 4.63 -8.16
N ILE A 89 4.92 4.00 -7.10
CA ILE A 89 4.40 2.72 -6.63
C ILE A 89 3.81 2.90 -5.23
N VAL A 90 2.62 2.33 -5.02
CA VAL A 90 2.00 2.20 -3.69
C VAL A 90 2.04 0.73 -3.29
N ASN A 91 2.98 0.36 -2.43
CA ASN A 91 3.08 -0.96 -1.81
C ASN A 91 2.03 -1.05 -0.69
N ASN A 92 0.80 -1.38 -1.09
CA ASN A 92 -0.35 -1.38 -0.18
C ASN A 92 -0.78 -2.80 0.25
N SER A 93 -0.38 -3.84 -0.46
CA SER A 93 -0.73 -5.22 -0.07
C SER A 93 -0.31 -5.52 1.38
N GLY A 94 -1.24 -6.04 2.17
CA GLY A 94 -0.97 -6.42 3.55
C GLY A 94 -2.05 -7.33 4.12
N ILE A 95 -1.69 -8.11 5.14
CA ILE A 95 -2.60 -8.95 5.92
C ILE A 95 -2.32 -8.77 7.42
N MET A 96 -3.33 -9.04 8.24
CA MET A 96 -3.26 -8.87 9.70
C MET A 96 -3.96 -10.04 10.42
N PRO A 97 -3.61 -11.30 10.16
CA PRO A 97 -4.06 -12.38 11.02
C PRO A 97 -3.41 -12.21 12.39
N ILE A 98 -4.21 -11.95 13.42
CA ILE A 98 -3.73 -11.77 14.79
C ILE A 98 -4.25 -12.90 15.67
N ALA A 99 -3.35 -13.38 16.53
CA ALA A 99 -3.63 -14.39 17.54
C ALA A 99 -2.57 -14.29 18.67
N PRO A 100 -2.90 -14.68 19.92
CA PRO A 100 -1.89 -14.78 20.97
C PRO A 100 -0.72 -15.68 20.52
N MET A 101 0.50 -15.31 20.89
CA MET A 101 1.70 -16.08 20.51
C MET A 101 1.60 -17.56 20.95
N ALA A 102 0.97 -17.83 22.10
CA ALA A 102 0.75 -19.19 22.59
C ALA A 102 -0.17 -20.06 21.70
N ALA A 103 -0.91 -19.44 20.75
CA ALA A 103 -1.72 -20.19 19.78
C ALA A 103 -0.87 -20.82 18.66
N LEU A 104 0.42 -20.48 18.58
CA LEU A 104 1.42 -21.04 17.66
C LEU A 104 0.94 -21.08 16.19
N LYS A 105 0.30 -20.01 15.72
CA LYS A 105 -0.19 -19.87 14.32
C LYS A 105 0.97 -19.58 13.36
N VAL A 106 1.94 -20.49 13.27
CA VAL A 106 3.19 -20.31 12.52
C VAL A 106 2.94 -20.01 11.05
N ASP A 107 1.99 -20.70 10.41
CA ASP A 107 1.64 -20.45 9.00
C ASP A 107 1.10 -19.03 8.77
N GLU A 108 0.40 -18.44 9.75
CA GLU A 108 -0.05 -17.06 9.69
C GLU A 108 1.12 -16.07 9.86
N TRP A 109 2.12 -16.40 10.68
CA TRP A 109 3.33 -15.59 10.82
C TRP A 109 4.13 -15.57 9.53
N ASP A 110 4.37 -16.74 8.92
CA ASP A 110 5.07 -16.86 7.64
C ASP A 110 4.36 -16.06 6.54
N ARG A 111 3.03 -16.21 6.44
CA ARG A 111 2.24 -15.43 5.48
C ARG A 111 2.32 -13.92 5.71
N MET A 112 2.34 -13.45 6.97
CA MET A 112 2.51 -12.02 7.26
C MET A 112 3.88 -11.52 6.80
N ILE A 113 4.94 -12.28 7.05
CA ILE A 113 6.30 -11.94 6.60
C ILE A 113 6.36 -11.91 5.08
N ASP A 114 5.82 -12.92 4.42
CA ASP A 114 5.83 -13.04 2.97
C ASP A 114 5.06 -11.90 2.29
N VAL A 115 3.87 -11.55 2.80
CA VAL A 115 3.05 -10.50 2.21
C VAL A 115 3.55 -9.11 2.60
N ASN A 116 3.71 -8.85 3.92
CA ASN A 116 3.92 -7.49 4.43
C ASN A 116 5.37 -7.02 4.28
N ILE A 117 6.35 -7.94 4.24
CA ILE A 117 7.78 -7.62 4.11
C ILE A 117 8.29 -8.00 2.73
N LYS A 118 8.30 -9.29 2.36
CA LYS A 118 8.85 -9.71 1.07
C LYS A 118 8.07 -9.13 -0.10
N GLY A 119 6.73 -9.08 -0.02
CA GLY A 119 5.90 -8.50 -1.06
C GLY A 119 6.21 -7.03 -1.31
N LEU A 120 6.46 -6.25 -0.26
CA LEU A 120 6.93 -4.86 -0.37
C LEU A 120 8.32 -4.80 -1.03
N LEU A 121 9.27 -5.63 -0.59
CA LEU A 121 10.62 -5.67 -1.16
C LEU A 121 10.60 -6.05 -2.65
N TYR A 122 9.71 -6.95 -3.07
CA TYR A 122 9.55 -7.28 -4.49
C TYR A 122 8.99 -6.10 -5.29
N GLY A 123 8.08 -5.32 -4.70
CA GLY A 123 7.61 -4.06 -5.29
C GLY A 123 8.74 -3.07 -5.50
N VAL A 124 9.58 -2.86 -4.47
CA VAL A 124 10.78 -2.00 -4.56
C VAL A 124 11.73 -2.52 -5.63
N ALA A 125 12.09 -3.81 -5.58
CA ALA A 125 13.04 -4.40 -6.54
C ALA A 125 12.58 -4.29 -7.99
N ALA A 126 11.28 -4.38 -8.23
CA ALA A 126 10.72 -4.31 -9.58
C ALA A 126 10.73 -2.87 -10.15
N VAL A 127 10.45 -1.83 -9.32
CA VAL A 127 10.36 -0.45 -9.81
C VAL A 127 11.69 0.29 -9.78
N LEU A 128 12.59 -0.06 -8.87
CA LEU A 128 13.82 0.69 -8.62
C LEU A 128 14.68 0.86 -9.88
N PRO A 129 14.94 -0.17 -10.71
CA PRO A 129 15.73 0.02 -11.94
C PRO A 129 15.08 0.99 -12.94
N VAL A 130 13.73 1.00 -13.01
CA VAL A 130 12.97 1.91 -13.87
C VAL A 130 13.12 3.34 -13.38
N MET A 131 12.89 3.57 -12.08
CA MET A 131 12.96 4.89 -11.46
C MET A 131 14.39 5.45 -11.47
N GLN A 132 15.41 4.60 -11.25
CA GLN A 132 16.83 4.99 -11.34
C GLN A 132 17.21 5.45 -12.77
N LYS A 133 16.74 4.73 -13.79
CA LYS A 133 16.92 5.15 -15.19
C LYS A 133 16.23 6.47 -15.51
N GLN A 134 15.05 6.70 -14.90
CA GLN A 134 14.30 7.95 -15.04
C GLN A 134 14.90 9.10 -14.25
N LYS A 135 15.77 8.84 -13.25
CA LYS A 135 16.25 9.81 -12.26
C LYS A 135 15.10 10.51 -11.54
N GLN A 136 14.01 9.81 -11.36
CA GLN A 136 12.80 10.31 -10.70
C GLN A 136 11.89 9.13 -10.34
N GLY A 137 11.24 9.19 -9.17
CA GLY A 137 10.25 8.23 -8.74
C GLY A 137 9.67 8.57 -7.37
N HIS A 138 8.64 7.82 -6.97
CA HIS A 138 8.08 7.92 -5.63
C HIS A 138 7.62 6.53 -5.15
N ILE A 139 8.21 6.04 -4.08
CA ILE A 139 7.86 4.76 -3.46
C ILE A 139 7.06 5.06 -2.19
N ILE A 140 5.78 4.66 -2.16
CA ILE A 140 4.89 4.85 -1.02
C ILE A 140 4.60 3.49 -0.40
N ASN A 141 4.96 3.33 0.87
CA ASN A 141 4.81 2.09 1.60
C ASN A 141 3.75 2.24 2.70
N ILE A 142 2.78 1.31 2.72
CA ILE A 142 1.72 1.33 3.73
C ILE A 142 2.18 0.57 4.98
N ALA A 143 2.53 1.33 6.02
CA ALA A 143 2.83 0.81 7.35
C ALA A 143 1.54 0.69 8.21
N SER A 144 1.58 1.16 9.44
CA SER A 144 0.47 1.21 10.39
C SER A 144 0.91 1.94 11.66
N VAL A 145 -0.03 2.41 12.47
CA VAL A 145 0.26 2.79 13.88
C VAL A 145 0.87 1.65 14.68
N ALA A 146 0.63 0.39 14.27
CA ALA A 146 1.30 -0.79 14.81
C ALA A 146 2.81 -0.85 14.50
N GLY A 147 3.34 0.02 13.66
CA GLY A 147 4.77 0.24 13.42
C GLY A 147 5.42 1.23 14.41
N PHE A 148 4.64 1.82 15.33
CA PHE A 148 5.13 2.68 16.42
C PHE A 148 4.96 2.05 17.79
N LYS A 149 3.90 1.27 17.94
CA LYS A 149 3.53 0.63 19.20
C LYS A 149 3.07 -0.80 18.93
N VAL A 150 3.53 -1.73 19.76
CA VAL A 150 3.16 -3.14 19.61
C VAL A 150 1.72 -3.35 20.06
N PHE A 151 0.94 -3.99 19.20
CA PHE A 151 -0.39 -4.49 19.53
C PHE A 151 -0.25 -5.81 20.31
N ALA A 152 -0.52 -5.77 21.59
CA ALA A 152 -0.51 -6.95 22.44
C ALA A 152 -1.78 -6.96 23.34
N PRO A 153 -2.37 -8.14 23.58
CA PRO A 153 -2.03 -9.45 22.98
C PRO A 153 -2.50 -9.61 21.53
N GLY A 154 -1.84 -10.51 20.80
CA GLY A 154 -2.27 -11.02 19.50
C GLY A 154 -1.63 -10.37 18.27
N GLY A 155 -1.26 -9.10 18.33
CA GLY A 155 -0.72 -8.37 17.16
C GLY A 155 0.80 -8.29 17.10
N VAL A 156 1.53 -9.12 17.82
CA VAL A 156 3.01 -9.03 17.96
C VAL A 156 3.70 -9.16 16.60
N VAL A 157 3.42 -10.22 15.84
CA VAL A 157 4.05 -10.45 14.54
C VAL A 157 3.61 -9.41 13.51
N TYR A 158 2.32 -9.05 13.49
CA TYR A 158 1.86 -7.95 12.66
C TYR A 158 2.63 -6.66 12.93
N SER A 159 2.74 -6.27 14.21
CA SER A 159 3.50 -5.09 14.61
C SER A 159 4.95 -5.18 14.14
N ALA A 160 5.62 -6.31 14.36
CA ALA A 160 6.99 -6.52 13.89
C ALA A 160 7.13 -6.29 12.38
N THR A 161 6.16 -6.77 11.55
CA THR A 161 6.17 -6.52 10.11
C THR A 161 6.02 -5.03 9.80
N LYS A 162 5.22 -4.28 10.57
CA LYS A 162 5.00 -2.84 10.34
C LYS A 162 6.17 -1.97 10.85
N PHE A 163 6.86 -2.38 11.91
CA PHE A 163 8.17 -1.80 12.28
C PHE A 163 9.20 -2.04 11.17
N ALA A 164 9.26 -3.26 10.60
CA ALA A 164 10.15 -3.57 9.49
C ALA A 164 9.87 -2.67 8.26
N VAL A 165 8.61 -2.44 7.89
CA VAL A 165 8.25 -1.53 6.78
C VAL A 165 8.81 -0.12 7.01
N ARG A 166 8.73 0.40 8.24
CA ARG A 166 9.27 1.73 8.56
C ARG A 166 10.79 1.75 8.40
N ALA A 167 11.50 0.79 9.00
CA ALA A 167 12.96 0.70 8.91
C ALA A 167 13.44 0.53 7.45
N LEU A 168 12.76 -0.33 6.67
CA LEU A 168 13.08 -0.54 5.26
C LEU A 168 12.86 0.74 4.43
N THR A 169 11.79 1.49 4.71
CA THR A 169 11.49 2.71 3.94
C THR A 169 12.49 3.83 4.26
N GLU A 170 12.85 3.99 5.53
CA GLU A 170 13.86 4.97 5.96
C GLU A 170 15.24 4.65 5.35
N GLY A 171 15.68 3.39 5.42
CA GLY A 171 16.94 2.97 4.80
C GLY A 171 16.94 3.17 3.29
N LEU A 172 15.87 2.74 2.62
CA LEU A 172 15.73 2.94 1.17
C LEU A 172 15.82 4.42 0.77
N ARG A 173 15.15 5.31 1.49
CA ARG A 173 15.20 6.76 1.26
C ARG A 173 16.63 7.29 1.22
N MET A 174 17.47 6.87 2.15
CA MET A 174 18.88 7.30 2.21
C MET A 174 19.68 6.80 1.01
N GLU A 175 19.39 5.60 0.51
CA GLU A 175 20.11 4.96 -0.59
C GLU A 175 19.72 5.55 -1.97
N VAL A 176 18.46 5.95 -2.16
CA VAL A 176 17.94 6.34 -3.49
C VAL A 176 17.86 7.85 -3.72
N LYS A 177 18.21 8.68 -2.74
CA LYS A 177 18.14 10.14 -2.83
C LYS A 177 18.95 10.73 -4.00
N ALA A 178 20.07 10.10 -4.35
CA ALA A 178 20.91 10.53 -5.47
C ALA A 178 20.25 10.34 -6.85
N ASP A 179 19.17 9.54 -6.90
CA ASP A 179 18.37 9.28 -8.09
C ASP A 179 17.07 10.11 -8.11
N ASN A 180 16.90 11.06 -7.18
CA ASN A 180 15.68 11.87 -6.99
C ASN A 180 14.43 10.99 -6.81
N ILE A 181 14.56 9.86 -6.13
CA ILE A 181 13.48 8.96 -5.79
C ILE A 181 13.04 9.25 -4.35
N ARG A 182 11.78 9.64 -4.17
CA ARG A 182 11.18 9.89 -2.85
C ARG A 182 10.65 8.60 -2.25
N CYS A 183 10.68 8.52 -0.93
CA CYS A 183 10.11 7.41 -0.17
C CYS A 183 9.18 7.95 0.92
N THR A 184 7.93 7.53 0.92
CA THR A 184 6.93 7.96 1.91
C THR A 184 6.35 6.77 2.65
N ILE A 185 6.21 6.91 3.96
CA ILE A 185 5.47 5.97 4.81
C ILE A 185 4.06 6.54 5.05
N ILE A 186 3.05 5.74 4.80
CA ILE A 186 1.69 6.04 5.27
C ILE A 186 1.37 5.07 6.40
N SER A 187 1.07 5.60 7.57
CA SER A 187 0.82 4.85 8.81
C SER A 187 -0.62 5.00 9.31
N PRO A 188 -1.57 4.21 8.77
CA PRO A 188 -2.97 4.26 9.20
C PRO A 188 -3.18 3.69 10.60
N GLY A 189 -4.16 4.25 11.32
CA GLY A 189 -4.82 3.62 12.45
C GLY A 189 -5.96 2.68 11.99
N ALA A 190 -7.09 2.68 12.70
CA ALA A 190 -8.24 1.87 12.32
C ALA A 190 -8.94 2.45 11.07
N VAL A 191 -8.99 1.67 9.99
CA VAL A 191 -9.64 2.02 8.72
C VAL A 191 -10.62 0.92 8.33
N ALA A 192 -11.83 1.28 7.90
CA ALA A 192 -12.90 0.37 7.53
C ALA A 192 -12.54 -0.43 6.26
N THR A 193 -11.95 -1.61 6.43
CA THR A 193 -11.49 -2.50 5.35
C THR A 193 -11.72 -3.96 5.70
N GLU A 194 -11.54 -4.85 4.72
CA GLU A 194 -11.59 -6.32 4.92
C GLU A 194 -10.39 -6.85 5.76
N LEU A 195 -9.48 -6.01 6.21
CA LEU A 195 -8.27 -6.42 6.93
C LEU A 195 -8.59 -7.16 8.24
N THR A 196 -9.69 -6.80 8.90
CA THR A 196 -10.19 -7.42 10.13
C THR A 196 -10.59 -8.88 9.95
N GLU A 197 -10.88 -9.31 8.72
CA GLU A 197 -11.30 -10.67 8.39
C GLU A 197 -10.11 -11.63 8.16
N SER A 198 -8.87 -11.15 8.26
CA SER A 198 -7.68 -11.94 7.95
C SER A 198 -7.29 -12.95 9.02
N SER A 199 -7.77 -12.83 10.26
CA SER A 199 -7.53 -13.81 11.34
C SER A 199 -8.34 -15.10 11.12
N SER A 200 -7.75 -16.26 11.44
CA SER A 200 -8.44 -17.56 11.36
C SER A 200 -9.47 -17.78 12.48
N GLU A 201 -9.37 -17.05 13.60
CA GLU A 201 -10.22 -17.23 14.78
C GLU A 201 -11.42 -16.30 14.81
N GLU A 202 -12.64 -16.85 14.87
CA GLU A 202 -13.88 -16.06 14.85
C GLU A 202 -14.02 -15.13 16.07
N ALA A 203 -13.59 -15.57 17.25
CA ALA A 203 -13.62 -14.75 18.46
C ALA A 203 -12.77 -13.47 18.28
N ILE A 204 -11.60 -13.61 17.64
CA ILE A 204 -10.73 -12.48 17.35
C ILE A 204 -11.35 -11.57 16.29
N ARG A 205 -11.90 -12.13 15.20
CA ARG A 205 -12.60 -11.32 14.18
C ARG A 205 -13.74 -10.51 14.79
N LYS A 206 -14.53 -11.12 15.71
CA LYS A 206 -15.61 -10.42 16.41
C LYS A 206 -15.09 -9.24 17.24
N ASN A 207 -14.01 -9.44 18.00
CA ASN A 207 -13.40 -8.37 18.79
C ASN A 207 -12.81 -7.25 17.89
N LEU A 208 -12.20 -7.63 16.77
CA LEU A 208 -11.71 -6.65 15.78
C LEU A 208 -12.86 -5.85 15.18
N ARG A 209 -13.97 -6.47 14.79
CA ARG A 209 -15.15 -5.76 14.26
C ARG A 209 -15.68 -4.74 15.26
N GLU A 210 -15.70 -5.09 16.55
CA GLU A 210 -16.13 -4.16 17.61
C GLU A 210 -15.17 -2.98 17.74
N PHE A 211 -13.85 -3.25 17.82
CA PHE A 211 -12.83 -2.22 17.90
C PHE A 211 -12.86 -1.30 16.64
N TYR A 212 -13.10 -1.85 15.46
CA TYR A 212 -13.13 -1.10 14.21
C TYR A 212 -14.42 -0.29 13.98
N LYS A 213 -15.36 -0.26 14.94
CA LYS A 213 -16.54 0.65 14.86
C LYS A 213 -16.12 2.13 14.84
N ILE A 214 -14.96 2.46 15.37
CA ILE A 214 -14.36 3.80 15.32
C ILE A 214 -13.61 4.09 14.03
N ALA A 215 -13.52 3.12 13.11
CA ALA A 215 -12.67 3.22 11.92
C ALA A 215 -13.10 4.36 10.99
N ILE A 216 -12.10 5.04 10.43
CA ILE A 216 -12.30 6.03 9.36
C ILE A 216 -12.47 5.34 8.00
N PRO A 217 -13.11 6.01 7.03
CA PRO A 217 -13.26 5.45 5.68
C PRO A 217 -11.91 5.38 4.94
N PRO A 218 -11.74 4.41 4.01
CA PRO A 218 -10.51 4.22 3.24
C PRO A 218 -10.06 5.44 2.45
N ASP A 219 -11.00 6.30 2.02
CA ASP A 219 -10.68 7.51 1.25
C ASP A 219 -9.87 8.53 2.06
N SER A 220 -9.94 8.51 3.39
CA SER A 220 -9.09 9.34 4.26
C SER A 220 -7.59 9.04 4.03
N ILE A 221 -7.26 7.76 3.80
CA ILE A 221 -5.89 7.35 3.50
C ILE A 221 -5.54 7.63 2.04
N ALA A 222 -6.49 7.44 1.12
CA ALA A 222 -6.30 7.77 -0.29
C ALA A 222 -5.96 9.26 -0.49
N ARG A 223 -6.61 10.17 0.25
CA ARG A 223 -6.28 11.60 0.25
C ARG A 223 -4.87 11.90 0.77
N ALA A 224 -4.41 11.19 1.79
CA ALA A 224 -3.05 11.37 2.29
C ALA A 224 -1.99 10.86 1.30
N ILE A 225 -2.27 9.76 0.59
CA ILE A 225 -1.42 9.29 -0.51
C ILE A 225 -1.40 10.34 -1.64
N ALA A 226 -2.55 10.87 -2.04
CA ALA A 226 -2.64 11.93 -3.04
C ALA A 226 -1.85 13.17 -2.60
N TYR A 227 -2.00 13.62 -1.36
CA TYR A 227 -1.23 14.73 -0.79
C TYR A 227 0.29 14.52 -0.91
N ALA A 228 0.79 13.32 -0.58
CA ALA A 228 2.22 13.02 -0.70
C ALA A 228 2.70 13.05 -2.16
N ILE A 229 1.86 12.57 -3.11
CA ILE A 229 2.18 12.58 -4.55
C ILE A 229 2.21 14.01 -5.11
N GLU A 230 1.32 14.89 -4.66
CA GLU A 230 1.15 16.27 -5.12
C GLU A 230 2.27 17.22 -4.66
N GLN A 231 3.15 16.77 -3.78
CA GLN A 231 4.26 17.63 -3.38
C GLN A 231 5.23 17.87 -4.54
N PRO A 232 5.85 19.06 -4.61
CA PRO A 232 6.92 19.34 -5.57
C PRO A 232 8.06 18.31 -5.49
N ALA A 233 8.80 18.14 -6.56
CA ALA A 233 9.82 17.08 -6.65
C ALA A 233 10.92 17.22 -5.57
N GLU A 234 11.21 18.44 -5.15
CA GLU A 234 12.19 18.78 -4.10
C GLU A 234 11.64 18.61 -2.67
N VAL A 235 10.34 18.31 -2.53
CA VAL A 235 9.69 18.10 -1.22
C VAL A 235 9.41 16.62 -1.02
N GLU A 236 9.98 16.04 0.01
CA GLU A 236 9.72 14.70 0.47
C GLU A 236 8.84 14.71 1.73
N ILE A 237 7.80 13.92 1.72
CA ILE A 237 7.01 13.63 2.92
C ILE A 237 7.52 12.29 3.46
N ASP A 238 8.24 12.31 4.56
CA ASP A 238 8.83 11.10 5.13
C ASP A 238 7.76 10.15 5.66
N GLU A 239 6.81 10.68 6.45
CA GLU A 239 5.74 9.86 7.03
C GLU A 239 4.46 10.67 7.31
N VAL A 240 3.32 10.03 7.07
CA VAL A 240 2.00 10.56 7.45
C VAL A 240 1.28 9.55 8.34
N VAL A 241 0.98 9.96 9.57
CA VAL A 241 0.23 9.14 10.52
C VAL A 241 -1.21 9.62 10.57
N ILE A 242 -2.17 8.73 10.29
CA ILE A 242 -3.59 9.08 10.20
C ILE A 242 -4.40 8.15 11.09
N ARG A 243 -5.17 8.71 12.02
CA ARG A 243 -5.95 7.97 13.00
C ARG A 243 -7.38 8.47 13.05
N PRO A 244 -8.35 7.61 13.42
CA PRO A 244 -9.61 8.10 13.95
C PRO A 244 -9.34 9.03 15.16
N THR A 245 -10.06 10.13 15.27
CA THR A 245 -9.95 11.03 16.44
C THR A 245 -10.32 10.34 17.75
N ALA A 246 -11.13 9.29 17.68
CA ALA A 246 -11.53 8.45 18.80
C ALA A 246 -10.49 7.39 19.21
N LEU A 247 -9.38 7.27 18.48
CA LEU A 247 -8.34 6.28 18.79
C LEU A 247 -7.38 6.84 19.84
N GLU A 248 -7.30 6.21 21.00
CA GLU A 248 -6.52 6.69 22.17
C GLU A 248 -4.99 6.55 22.03
N TYR A 249 -4.48 5.79 21.03
CA TYR A 249 -3.03 5.51 20.88
C TYR A 249 -2.54 5.53 19.45
#